data_d49cf9810920bcd5eab625828decc4dc
#
_entry.id   d49cf9810920bcd5eab625828decc4dc
#
_cell.length_a   1.000
_cell.length_b   1.000
_cell.length_c   1.000
_cell.angle_alpha   90.00
_cell.angle_beta   90.00
_cell.angle_gamma   90.00
#
_symmetry.space_group_name_H-M   'P 1'
#
loop_
_entity.id
_entity.type
_entity.pdbx_description
1 polymer ?
#
loop_
_entity_poly.entity_id
_entity_poly.type
_entity_poly.pdbx_seq_one_letter_code
_entity_poly.pdbx_strand_id
1 'polypeptide(L)'
;MDDVIQYIKVSPYTPEVKRAVYTVFRIESANGQSGVNNNYIGLQADGNKSDEKVAEHIIGTCIKNENMTGKERIFACFNSWKDSVDILEYQVVNRGLFIGGIAHPYSNMKVNSVLDLAIAYSREWVYGDGSVIPDKDAVDMFVSIYKQATLKFI
;
A
#
# COMPACT_ATOMS: atom_id res chain seq x y z
N MET A 1 16.11 -1.34 0.26
CA MET A 1 15.18 -1.10 1.40
C MET A 1 15.65 -0.02 2.38
N ASP A 2 16.94 0.14 2.62
CA ASP A 2 17.42 1.15 3.59
C ASP A 2 17.05 2.57 3.19
N ASP A 3 17.16 2.93 1.92
CA ASP A 3 16.75 4.24 1.41
C ASP A 3 15.24 4.49 1.60
N VAL A 4 14.41 3.46 1.39
CA VAL A 4 12.96 3.53 1.63
C VAL A 4 12.68 3.78 3.11
N ILE A 5 13.36 3.08 4.01
CA ILE A 5 13.22 3.27 5.45
C ILE A 5 13.59 4.70 5.84
N GLN A 6 14.72 5.21 5.34
CA GLN A 6 15.14 6.59 5.64
C GLN A 6 14.15 7.61 5.09
N TYR A 7 13.62 7.39 3.89
CA TYR A 7 12.63 8.27 3.29
C TYR A 7 11.34 8.33 4.12
N ILE A 8 10.80 7.17 4.52
CA ILE A 8 9.61 7.10 5.38
C ILE A 8 9.89 7.72 6.77
N LYS A 9 11.11 7.55 7.33
CA LYS A 9 11.45 8.13 8.65
C LYS A 9 11.31 9.63 8.70
N VAL A 10 11.70 10.33 7.65
CA VAL A 10 11.68 11.81 7.60
C VAL A 10 10.34 12.38 7.19
N SER A 11 9.40 11.55 6.77
CA SER A 11 8.05 12.00 6.41
C SER A 11 7.30 12.55 7.64
N PRO A 12 6.32 13.47 7.46
CA PRO A 12 5.66 14.16 8.57
C PRO A 12 4.62 13.33 9.32
N TYR A 13 4.43 12.07 8.93
CA TYR A 13 3.37 11.22 9.46
C TYR A 13 3.73 10.59 10.81
N THR A 14 2.69 10.11 11.52
CA THR A 14 2.85 9.43 12.82
C THR A 14 3.56 8.08 12.66
N PRO A 15 4.15 7.52 13.73
CA PRO A 15 4.76 6.20 13.68
C PRO A 15 3.82 5.10 13.19
N GLU A 16 2.53 5.17 13.54
CA GLU A 16 1.51 4.20 13.12
C GLU A 16 1.32 4.21 11.59
N VAL A 17 1.24 5.39 11.00
CA VAL A 17 1.16 5.56 9.54
C VAL A 17 2.44 5.04 8.88
N LYS A 18 3.62 5.43 9.38
CA LYS A 18 4.92 4.97 8.86
C LYS A 18 5.07 3.45 8.88
N ARG A 19 4.63 2.80 9.96
CA ARG A 19 4.63 1.34 10.09
C ARG A 19 3.72 0.69 9.06
N ALA A 20 2.52 1.23 8.87
CA ALA A 20 1.57 0.74 7.88
C ALA A 20 2.12 0.91 6.45
N VAL A 21 2.61 2.09 6.10
CA VAL A 21 3.22 2.39 4.80
C VAL A 21 4.37 1.43 4.49
N TYR A 22 5.30 1.25 5.42
CA TYR A 22 6.42 0.33 5.25
C TYR A 22 5.95 -1.12 5.05
N THR A 23 4.94 -1.54 5.82
CA THR A 23 4.40 -2.90 5.72
C THR A 23 3.77 -3.14 4.36
N VAL A 24 2.90 -2.25 3.92
CA VAL A 24 2.24 -2.36 2.62
C VAL A 24 3.26 -2.26 1.48
N PHE A 25 4.21 -1.31 1.54
CA PHE A 25 5.27 -1.21 0.52
C PHE A 25 6.04 -2.52 0.36
N ARG A 26 6.41 -3.17 1.46
CA ARG A 26 7.14 -4.46 1.41
C ARG A 26 6.32 -5.57 0.76
N ILE A 27 5.03 -5.63 1.06
CA ILE A 27 4.13 -6.64 0.49
C ILE A 27 3.95 -6.41 -0.99
N GLU A 28 3.57 -5.19 -1.38
CA GLU A 28 3.28 -4.84 -2.78
C GLU A 28 4.51 -4.92 -3.70
N SER A 29 5.67 -4.57 -3.17
CA SER A 29 6.92 -4.53 -3.94
C SER A 29 7.79 -5.79 -3.84
N ALA A 30 7.31 -6.86 -3.20
CA ALA A 30 8.13 -8.03 -2.88
C ALA A 30 9.48 -7.60 -2.23
N ASN A 31 9.41 -6.81 -1.16
CA ASN A 31 10.57 -6.22 -0.47
C ASN A 31 11.44 -5.31 -1.37
N GLY A 32 10.82 -4.55 -2.26
CA GLY A 32 11.50 -3.62 -3.16
C GLY A 32 12.15 -4.28 -4.39
N GLN A 33 11.79 -5.53 -4.68
CA GLN A 33 12.32 -6.26 -5.84
C GLN A 33 11.39 -6.22 -7.06
N SER A 34 10.13 -5.94 -6.85
CA SER A 34 9.09 -5.92 -7.88
C SER A 34 8.54 -4.51 -8.07
N GLY A 35 9.12 -3.79 -9.02
CA GLY A 35 8.65 -2.47 -9.42
C GLY A 35 9.02 -2.23 -10.88
N VAL A 36 8.02 -1.97 -11.72
CA VAL A 36 8.22 -1.63 -13.14
C VAL A 36 7.98 -0.14 -13.32
N ASN A 37 8.91 0.54 -13.99
CA ASN A 37 8.84 2.00 -14.19
C ASN A 37 8.60 2.77 -12.86
N ASN A 38 9.32 2.42 -11.81
CA ASN A 38 9.23 2.96 -10.46
C ASN A 38 7.87 2.74 -9.76
N ASN A 39 6.96 1.97 -10.34
CA ASN A 39 5.67 1.65 -9.76
C ASN A 39 5.80 0.39 -8.88
N TYR A 40 6.15 0.59 -7.62
CA TYR A 40 6.35 -0.47 -6.62
C TYR A 40 5.06 -0.88 -5.89
N ILE A 41 3.96 -0.20 -6.15
CA ILE A 41 2.66 -0.46 -5.53
C ILE A 41 1.63 -1.06 -6.50
N GLY A 42 2.05 -1.36 -7.72
CA GLY A 42 1.18 -1.97 -8.72
C GLY A 42 -0.02 -1.10 -9.13
N LEU A 43 0.12 0.24 -9.08
CA LEU A 43 -0.97 1.15 -9.40
C LEU A 43 -1.39 0.99 -10.86
N GLN A 44 -2.65 0.61 -11.07
CA GLN A 44 -3.28 0.54 -12.38
C GLN A 44 -3.84 1.90 -12.78
N ALA A 45 -3.72 2.25 -14.06
CA ALA A 45 -4.20 3.51 -14.63
C ALA A 45 -5.45 3.32 -15.52
N ASP A 46 -5.89 2.08 -15.74
CA ASP A 46 -7.07 1.74 -16.51
C ASP A 46 -8.34 1.79 -15.64
N GLY A 47 -9.34 2.56 -16.10
CA GLY A 47 -10.69 2.54 -15.53
C GLY A 47 -10.91 3.33 -14.25
N ASN A 48 -9.90 3.95 -13.67
CA ASN A 48 -10.05 4.80 -12.50
C ASN A 48 -9.87 6.28 -12.86
N LYS A 49 -10.83 7.09 -12.44
CA LYS A 49 -10.57 8.52 -12.26
C LYS A 49 -9.61 8.60 -11.06
N SER A 50 -8.34 8.67 -11.35
CA SER A 50 -7.30 8.82 -10.33
C SER A 50 -7.62 10.09 -9.53
N ASP A 51 -7.54 9.98 -8.20
CA ASP A 51 -7.48 11.14 -7.33
C ASP A 51 -6.39 12.09 -7.87
N GLU A 52 -6.66 13.39 -7.91
CA GLU A 52 -5.73 14.38 -8.46
C GLU A 52 -4.34 14.27 -7.81
N LYS A 53 -4.28 14.00 -6.51
CA LYS A 53 -3.03 13.82 -5.78
C LYS A 53 -2.23 12.59 -6.20
N VAL A 54 -2.90 11.56 -6.67
CA VAL A 54 -2.24 10.38 -7.25
C VAL A 54 -1.83 10.67 -8.70
N ALA A 55 -2.70 11.33 -9.45
CA ALA A 55 -2.47 11.64 -10.86
C ALA A 55 -1.25 12.53 -11.09
N GLU A 56 -0.94 13.45 -10.19
CA GLU A 56 0.22 14.35 -10.30
C GLU A 56 1.57 13.62 -10.29
N HIS A 57 1.64 12.39 -9.75
CA HIS A 57 2.83 11.54 -9.76
C HIS A 57 2.99 10.72 -11.04
N ILE A 58 1.94 10.60 -11.86
CA ILE A 58 1.94 9.74 -13.05
C ILE A 58 2.57 10.50 -14.22
N ILE A 59 3.70 10.01 -14.71
CA ILE A 59 4.41 10.58 -15.86
C ILE A 59 4.13 9.85 -17.18
N GLY A 60 3.46 8.73 -17.14
CA GLY A 60 3.13 7.90 -18.29
C GLY A 60 2.47 6.61 -17.87
N THR A 61 2.19 5.77 -18.85
CA THR A 61 1.58 4.46 -18.64
C THR A 61 2.29 3.39 -19.45
N CYS A 62 2.22 2.15 -18.98
CA CYS A 62 2.69 0.98 -19.72
C CYS A 62 1.67 -0.16 -19.66
N ILE A 63 1.64 -0.97 -20.71
CA ILE A 63 0.81 -2.17 -20.76
C ILE A 63 1.62 -3.35 -20.26
N LYS A 64 1.04 -4.13 -19.38
CA LYS A 64 1.65 -5.32 -18.82
C LYS A 64 0.55 -6.34 -18.47
N ASN A 65 0.87 -7.62 -18.58
CA ASN A 65 -0.04 -8.67 -18.15
C ASN A 65 -0.09 -8.75 -16.62
N GLU A 66 -1.30 -8.83 -16.10
CA GLU A 66 -1.54 -9.05 -14.68
C GLU A 66 -1.12 -10.49 -14.29
N ASN A 67 -0.36 -10.62 -13.20
CA ASN A 67 0.20 -11.93 -12.80
C ASN A 67 -0.87 -12.98 -12.48
N MET A 68 -2.00 -12.57 -11.90
CA MET A 68 -3.04 -13.50 -11.45
C MET A 68 -3.95 -13.97 -12.59
N THR A 69 -4.28 -13.11 -13.53
CA THR A 69 -5.28 -13.38 -14.57
C THR A 69 -4.70 -13.50 -15.97
N GLY A 70 -3.45 -13.05 -16.17
CA GLY A 70 -2.81 -12.93 -17.49
C GLY A 70 -3.43 -11.85 -18.38
N LYS A 71 -4.41 -11.08 -17.89
CA LYS A 71 -5.06 -10.01 -18.66
C LYS A 71 -4.12 -8.82 -18.79
N GLU A 72 -4.13 -8.19 -19.96
CA GLU A 72 -3.47 -6.91 -20.14
C GLU A 72 -4.12 -5.83 -19.28
N ARG A 73 -3.27 -5.07 -18.57
CA ARG A 73 -3.66 -3.92 -17.77
C ARG A 73 -2.75 -2.75 -18.06
N ILE A 74 -3.28 -1.55 -17.89
CA ILE A 74 -2.51 -0.31 -17.98
C ILE A 74 -2.03 0.06 -16.59
N PHE A 75 -0.70 0.09 -16.42
CA PHE A 75 -0.06 0.48 -15.18
C PHE A 75 0.52 1.89 -15.28
N ALA A 76 0.51 2.61 -14.17
CA ALA A 76 1.14 3.92 -14.07
C ALA A 76 2.67 3.80 -14.08
N CYS A 77 3.33 4.82 -14.65
CA CYS A 77 4.77 4.99 -14.57
C CYS A 77 5.07 6.22 -13.72
N PHE A 78 6.10 6.14 -12.89
CA PHE A 78 6.53 7.23 -12.02
C PHE A 78 7.96 7.68 -12.32
N ASN A 79 8.30 8.88 -11.88
CA ASN A 79 9.62 9.46 -12.06
C ASN A 79 10.68 8.78 -11.18
N SER A 80 10.27 8.41 -9.96
CA SER A 80 11.13 7.70 -9.01
C SER A 80 10.33 6.75 -8.12
N TRP A 81 11.02 5.86 -7.41
CA TRP A 81 10.40 4.98 -6.40
C TRP A 81 9.77 5.77 -5.24
N LYS A 82 10.21 7.01 -5.01
CA LYS A 82 9.66 7.90 -3.98
C LYS A 82 8.20 8.22 -4.23
N ASP A 83 7.82 8.39 -5.49
CA ASP A 83 6.43 8.61 -5.88
C ASP A 83 5.53 7.47 -5.42
N SER A 84 6.01 6.21 -5.49
CA SER A 84 5.28 5.07 -4.94
C SER A 84 5.07 5.17 -3.43
N VAL A 85 6.06 5.66 -2.69
CA VAL A 85 5.95 5.85 -1.24
C VAL A 85 5.00 7.00 -0.92
N ASP A 86 5.11 8.14 -1.61
CA ASP A 86 4.28 9.32 -1.38
C ASP A 86 2.79 9.02 -1.65
N ILE A 87 2.50 8.30 -2.75
CA ILE A 87 1.15 7.84 -3.06
C ILE A 87 0.65 6.89 -1.97
N LEU A 88 1.50 5.98 -1.51
CA LEU A 88 1.12 5.02 -0.48
C LEU A 88 0.85 5.71 0.86
N GLU A 89 1.67 6.68 1.26
CA GLU A 89 1.43 7.51 2.45
C GLU A 89 0.07 8.21 2.38
N TYR A 90 -0.20 8.85 1.26
CA TYR A 90 -1.49 9.50 1.01
C TYR A 90 -2.65 8.51 1.09
N GLN A 91 -2.55 7.37 0.42
CA GLN A 91 -3.60 6.35 0.37
C GLN A 91 -3.85 5.70 1.75
N VAL A 92 -2.80 5.40 2.49
CA VAL A 92 -2.90 4.83 3.84
C VAL A 92 -3.65 5.77 4.77
N VAL A 93 -3.32 7.06 4.74
CA VAL A 93 -4.00 8.08 5.56
C VAL A 93 -5.44 8.27 5.09
N ASN A 94 -5.65 8.44 3.80
CA ASN A 94 -6.97 8.73 3.23
C ASN A 94 -7.98 7.58 3.44
N ARG A 95 -7.48 6.35 3.48
CA ARG A 95 -8.32 5.16 3.71
C ARG A 95 -8.37 4.70 5.17
N GLY A 96 -7.69 5.38 6.07
CA GLY A 96 -7.64 5.01 7.49
C GLY A 96 -6.94 3.68 7.76
N LEU A 97 -5.96 3.28 6.92
CA LEU A 97 -5.26 2.00 7.00
C LEU A 97 -4.04 2.07 7.93
N PHE A 98 -4.26 2.48 9.17
CA PHE A 98 -3.25 2.53 10.23
C PHE A 98 -3.91 2.31 11.59
N ILE A 99 -3.16 1.87 12.59
CA ILE A 99 -3.70 1.68 13.95
C ILE A 99 -4.12 3.03 14.51
N GLY A 100 -5.38 3.13 14.88
CA GLY A 100 -6.07 4.37 15.28
C GLY A 100 -6.96 4.96 14.18
N GLY A 101 -6.92 4.43 12.95
CA GLY A 101 -7.76 4.84 11.84
C GLY A 101 -9.12 4.15 11.81
N ILE A 102 -9.95 4.60 10.89
CA ILE A 102 -11.21 3.94 10.49
C ILE A 102 -11.08 3.57 9.03
N ALA A 103 -10.92 2.29 8.76
CA ALA A 103 -10.73 1.79 7.41
C ALA A 103 -12.00 1.93 6.58
N HIS A 104 -11.90 2.54 5.40
CA HIS A 104 -13.00 2.79 4.48
C HIS A 104 -12.48 2.87 3.03
N PRO A 105 -13.31 2.80 1.98
CA PRO A 105 -14.77 2.93 2.00
C PRO A 105 -15.55 1.60 2.15
N TYR A 106 -14.89 0.45 2.15
CA TYR A 106 -15.58 -0.84 2.02
C TYR A 106 -15.98 -1.47 3.36
N SER A 107 -15.08 -1.47 4.35
CA SER A 107 -15.31 -2.18 5.62
C SER A 107 -15.86 -1.32 6.75
N ASN A 108 -15.58 -0.03 6.74
CA ASN A 108 -15.96 0.94 7.80
C ASN A 108 -15.59 0.45 9.22
N MET A 109 -14.43 -0.21 9.33
CA MET A 109 -14.00 -0.83 10.57
C MET A 109 -12.96 0.03 11.31
N LYS A 110 -13.05 0.06 12.64
CA LYS A 110 -12.00 0.65 13.48
C LYS A 110 -10.76 -0.26 13.48
N VAL A 111 -9.60 0.34 13.32
CA VAL A 111 -8.32 -0.36 13.33
C VAL A 111 -7.65 -0.15 14.69
N ASN A 112 -7.86 -1.06 15.62
CA ASN A 112 -7.35 -0.96 16.98
C ASN A 112 -6.10 -1.83 17.24
N SER A 113 -5.81 -2.75 16.33
CA SER A 113 -4.70 -3.69 16.45
C SER A 113 -4.04 -3.95 15.09
N VAL A 114 -2.87 -4.59 15.11
CA VAL A 114 -2.22 -5.03 13.87
C VAL A 114 -3.04 -6.10 13.14
N LEU A 115 -3.82 -6.91 13.87
CA LEU A 115 -4.72 -7.88 13.27
C LEU A 115 -5.87 -7.18 12.53
N ASP A 116 -6.48 -6.16 13.16
CA ASP A 116 -7.49 -5.35 12.49
C ASP A 116 -6.91 -4.69 11.23
N LEU A 117 -5.68 -4.19 11.31
CA LEU A 117 -5.00 -3.57 10.16
C LEU A 117 -4.78 -4.57 9.03
N ALA A 118 -4.38 -5.80 9.33
CA ALA A 118 -4.19 -6.83 8.31
C ALA A 118 -5.52 -7.19 7.61
N ILE A 119 -6.60 -7.28 8.37
CA ILE A 119 -7.95 -7.51 7.84
C ILE A 119 -8.41 -6.31 7.00
N ALA A 120 -8.23 -5.10 7.52
CA ALA A 120 -8.60 -3.87 6.83
C ALA A 120 -7.82 -3.72 5.51
N TYR A 121 -6.51 -3.98 5.50
CA TYR A 121 -5.70 -3.97 4.30
C TYR A 121 -6.24 -4.93 3.23
N SER A 122 -6.57 -6.16 3.61
CA SER A 122 -7.15 -7.14 2.68
C SER A 122 -8.45 -6.63 2.07
N ARG A 123 -9.35 -6.10 2.89
CA ARG A 123 -10.67 -5.62 2.46
C ARG A 123 -10.61 -4.37 1.61
N GLU A 124 -9.82 -3.38 2.03
CA GLU A 124 -9.78 -2.06 1.38
C GLU A 124 -8.83 -2.04 0.19
N TRP A 125 -7.66 -2.67 0.32
CA TRP A 125 -6.59 -2.56 -0.67
C TRP A 125 -6.59 -3.73 -1.67
N VAL A 126 -6.64 -4.96 -1.19
CA VAL A 126 -6.47 -6.14 -2.04
C VAL A 126 -7.74 -6.47 -2.80
N TYR A 127 -8.87 -6.54 -2.11
CA TYR A 127 -10.11 -7.04 -2.69
C TYR A 127 -11.15 -5.96 -3.01
N GLY A 128 -11.13 -4.81 -2.34
CA GLY A 128 -12.17 -3.79 -2.48
C GLY A 128 -13.55 -4.31 -2.08
N ASP A 129 -13.60 -5.16 -1.04
CA ASP A 129 -14.81 -5.81 -0.54
C ASP A 129 -14.73 -5.96 0.99
N GLY A 130 -15.59 -5.25 1.70
CA GLY A 130 -15.63 -5.24 3.17
C GLY A 130 -16.10 -6.54 3.81
N SER A 131 -16.64 -7.49 3.03
CA SER A 131 -17.11 -8.80 3.51
C SER A 131 -16.05 -9.89 3.46
N VAL A 132 -14.92 -9.65 2.82
CA VAL A 132 -13.84 -10.63 2.65
C VAL A 132 -13.30 -11.09 4.01
N ILE A 133 -13.14 -12.39 4.14
CA ILE A 133 -12.39 -13.03 5.22
C ILE A 133 -11.02 -13.36 4.62
N PRO A 134 -9.94 -12.63 5.01
CA PRO A 134 -8.63 -12.84 4.43
C PRO A 134 -8.05 -14.20 4.80
N ASP A 135 -7.22 -14.73 3.92
CA ASP A 135 -6.45 -15.94 4.17
C ASP A 135 -5.53 -15.77 5.38
N LYS A 136 -5.45 -16.81 6.21
CA LYS A 136 -4.66 -16.79 7.44
C LYS A 136 -3.17 -16.53 7.18
N ASP A 137 -2.61 -17.13 6.15
CA ASP A 137 -1.19 -16.98 5.83
C ASP A 137 -0.86 -15.55 5.39
N ALA A 138 -1.77 -14.91 4.64
CA ALA A 138 -1.64 -13.50 4.26
C ALA A 138 -1.68 -12.58 5.49
N VAL A 139 -2.59 -12.86 6.43
CA VAL A 139 -2.68 -12.11 7.70
C VAL A 139 -1.42 -12.30 8.54
N ASP A 140 -0.96 -13.53 8.70
CA ASP A 140 0.25 -13.86 9.47
C ASP A 140 1.50 -13.18 8.88
N MET A 141 1.61 -13.16 7.55
CA MET A 141 2.69 -12.45 6.85
C MET A 141 2.63 -10.94 7.12
N PHE A 142 1.46 -10.33 6.99
CA PHE A 142 1.27 -8.91 7.28
C PHE A 142 1.70 -8.57 8.71
N VAL A 143 1.20 -9.32 9.68
CA VAL A 143 1.52 -9.14 11.11
C VAL A 143 3.03 -9.29 11.36
N SER A 144 3.67 -10.26 10.73
CA SER A 144 5.12 -10.48 10.85
C SER A 144 5.93 -9.29 10.34
N ILE A 145 5.55 -8.75 9.18
CA ILE A 145 6.23 -7.57 8.60
C ILE A 145 5.97 -6.32 9.45
N TYR A 146 4.74 -6.13 9.93
CA TYR A 146 4.41 -5.00 10.80
C TYR A 146 5.20 -5.01 12.12
N LYS A 147 5.40 -6.18 12.73
CA LYS A 147 6.28 -6.32 13.91
C LYS A 147 7.71 -5.85 13.63
N GLN A 148 8.24 -6.13 12.45
CA GLN A 148 9.55 -5.61 12.04
C GLN A 148 9.52 -4.09 11.87
N ALA A 149 8.41 -3.54 11.37
CA ALA A 149 8.23 -2.08 11.25
C ALA A 149 8.25 -1.37 12.61
N THR A 150 7.72 -1.99 13.67
CA THR A 150 7.74 -1.39 15.01
C THR A 150 9.14 -1.14 15.55
N LEU A 151 10.13 -1.90 15.11
CA LEU A 151 11.54 -1.73 15.49
C LEU A 151 12.24 -0.61 14.70
N LYS A 152 11.64 -0.14 13.61
CA LYS A 152 12.23 0.86 12.71
C LYS A 152 11.62 2.25 12.87
N PHE A 153 10.35 2.29 13.20
CA PHE A 153 9.55 3.53 13.33
C PHE A 153 8.98 3.62 14.76
N ILE A 154 9.73 4.29 15.60
CA ILE A 154 9.40 4.50 17.03
C ILE A 154 8.66 5.81 17.21
#